data_d9a72fc3b01619b8972aafea1d12bd6d
#
_entry.id   d9a72fc3b01619b8972aafea1d12bd6d
#
_cell.length_a   1.000
_cell.length_b   1.000
_cell.length_c   1.000
_cell.angle_alpha   90.00
_cell.angle_beta   90.00
_cell.angle_gamma   90.00
#
_symmetry.space_group_name_H-M   'P 1'
#
loop_
_entity.id
_entity.type
_entity.pdbx_description
1 polymer ?
#
loop_
_entity_poly.entity_id
_entity_poly.type
_entity_poly.pdbx_seq_one_letter_code
_entity_poly.pdbx_strand_id
1 'polypeptide(L)'
;SLSPSTSPSAKAVPAVPPLTWTVNSQLWASGCDHDYIIDRAPQQVPPPPAPQDATPWARTQGAVHGGQTLVDISVQGRTDAAVVLEALRVRVVGRATPVKGTVYFTGQGCGADLDPRSFAVNLDMDQPIARTVQGGEGSARTPAVRMPYRVTAKDPKVLMVDARTVDCDCLWYLELDWSSQGRTGTERIDDHGLPFRTSGTKGLPQYWYAHDGWTPLAS
;
A
#
# COMPACT_ATOMS: atom_id res chain seq x y z
N SER A 1 45.79 -7.13 44.19
CA SER A 1 45.08 -6.38 43.09
C SER A 1 44.15 -7.34 42.40
N LEU A 2 42.83 -7.14 42.59
CA LEU A 2 41.78 -7.89 41.93
C LEU A 2 41.29 -7.05 40.73
N SER A 3 41.55 -7.55 39.52
CA SER A 3 41.01 -6.95 38.28
C SER A 3 39.53 -7.30 38.12
N PRO A 4 38.67 -6.34 37.78
CA PRO A 4 37.28 -6.65 37.51
C PRO A 4 37.16 -7.34 36.13
N SER A 5 36.60 -8.54 36.14
CA SER A 5 36.24 -9.29 34.94
C SER A 5 35.00 -8.64 34.30
N THR A 6 35.17 -7.98 33.17
CA THR A 6 34.03 -7.47 32.35
C THR A 6 33.44 -8.63 31.57
N SER A 7 32.30 -9.13 32.03
CA SER A 7 31.49 -10.07 31.25
C SER A 7 30.99 -9.37 29.97
N PRO A 8 31.07 -10.00 28.79
CA PRO A 8 30.50 -9.44 27.56
C PRO A 8 28.98 -9.38 27.71
N SER A 9 28.45 -8.18 27.58
CA SER A 9 27.01 -7.95 27.52
C SER A 9 26.44 -8.68 26.28
N ALA A 10 25.70 -9.74 26.51
CA ALA A 10 24.99 -10.45 25.42
C ALA A 10 24.05 -9.47 24.74
N LYS A 11 24.23 -9.26 23.45
CA LYS A 11 23.25 -8.51 22.63
C LYS A 11 21.89 -9.17 22.81
N ALA A 12 20.92 -8.44 23.39
CA ALA A 12 19.56 -8.90 23.53
C ALA A 12 18.99 -9.24 22.13
N VAL A 13 18.54 -10.47 21.94
CA VAL A 13 17.84 -10.89 20.73
C VAL A 13 16.57 -10.04 20.65
N PRO A 14 16.28 -9.36 19.52
CA PRO A 14 15.07 -8.57 19.38
C PRO A 14 13.86 -9.46 19.68
N ALA A 15 13.00 -9.01 20.58
CA ALA A 15 11.78 -9.75 20.92
C ALA A 15 10.88 -9.83 19.69
N VAL A 16 10.36 -11.02 19.35
CA VAL A 16 9.43 -11.23 18.24
C VAL A 16 8.18 -10.38 18.46
N PRO A 17 7.71 -9.63 17.45
CA PRO A 17 6.47 -8.85 17.56
C PRO A 17 5.27 -9.77 17.82
N PRO A 18 4.25 -9.31 18.58
CA PRO A 18 3.08 -10.12 18.94
C PRO A 18 2.08 -10.29 17.80
N LEU A 19 2.38 -9.75 16.63
CA LEU A 19 1.53 -9.78 15.43
C LEU A 19 2.31 -10.22 14.19
N THR A 20 1.57 -10.61 13.18
CA THR A 20 2.06 -10.88 11.82
C THR A 20 1.20 -10.10 10.84
N TRP A 21 1.71 -9.88 9.64
CA TRP A 21 0.97 -9.23 8.56
C TRP A 21 1.34 -9.79 7.20
N THR A 22 0.42 -9.61 6.26
CA THR A 22 0.64 -9.81 4.82
C THR A 22 0.29 -8.52 4.09
N VAL A 23 0.94 -8.29 2.96
CA VAL A 23 0.78 -7.08 2.16
C VAL A 23 0.46 -7.45 0.72
N ASN A 24 -0.54 -6.78 0.14
CA ASN A 24 -0.81 -6.79 -1.29
C ASN A 24 -0.85 -5.35 -1.79
N SER A 25 0.18 -4.95 -2.56
CA SER A 25 0.30 -3.61 -3.16
C SER A 25 -0.20 -3.56 -4.61
N GLN A 26 -0.66 -4.67 -5.16
CA GLN A 26 -1.17 -4.79 -6.53
C GLN A 26 -2.70 -4.92 -6.56
N LEU A 27 -3.34 -4.28 -5.60
CA LEU A 27 -4.80 -4.25 -5.54
C LEU A 27 -5.33 -3.24 -6.55
N TRP A 28 -6.42 -3.61 -7.22
CA TRP A 28 -7.11 -2.73 -8.15
C TRP A 28 -8.40 -2.20 -7.52
N ALA A 29 -8.72 -0.94 -7.79
CA ALA A 29 -9.95 -0.33 -7.29
C ALA A 29 -11.15 -1.17 -7.73
N SER A 30 -12.03 -1.52 -6.80
CA SER A 30 -13.18 -2.41 -7.00
C SER A 30 -12.85 -3.74 -7.70
N GLY A 31 -11.59 -4.18 -7.60
CA GLY A 31 -11.11 -5.41 -8.22
C GLY A 31 -10.95 -5.35 -9.74
N CYS A 32 -11.05 -4.18 -10.36
CA CYS A 32 -11.00 -4.08 -11.82
C CYS A 32 -10.28 -2.85 -12.39
N ASP A 33 -10.13 -1.74 -11.65
CA ASP A 33 -9.58 -0.49 -12.19
C ASP A 33 -8.19 -0.20 -11.62
N HIS A 34 -7.21 -0.01 -12.52
CA HIS A 34 -5.89 0.46 -12.12
C HIS A 34 -5.13 1.09 -13.29
N ASP A 35 -4.33 2.09 -12.97
CA ASP A 35 -3.40 2.73 -13.91
C ASP A 35 -1.97 2.27 -13.62
N TYR A 36 -1.31 1.73 -14.65
CA TYR A 36 0.12 1.45 -14.64
C TYR A 36 0.86 2.36 -15.60
N ILE A 37 2.01 2.89 -15.19
CA ILE A 37 2.95 3.56 -16.08
C ILE A 37 3.99 2.54 -16.51
N ILE A 38 4.12 2.34 -17.84
CA ILE A 38 5.06 1.40 -18.44
C ILE A 38 5.85 2.13 -19.53
N ASP A 39 7.17 2.00 -19.49
CA ASP A 39 8.07 2.60 -20.50
C ASP A 39 8.23 1.65 -21.69
N ARG A 40 7.10 1.37 -22.36
CA ARG A 40 7.04 0.56 -23.59
C ARG A 40 5.91 1.05 -24.47
N ALA A 41 6.08 0.90 -25.79
CA ALA A 41 5.04 1.18 -26.75
C ALA A 41 3.84 0.21 -26.61
N PRO A 42 2.62 0.63 -26.95
CA PRO A 42 1.42 -0.21 -26.79
C PRO A 42 1.50 -1.59 -27.43
N GLN A 43 2.23 -1.71 -28.56
CA GLN A 43 2.41 -2.98 -29.28
C GLN A 43 3.31 -3.98 -28.51
N GLN A 44 4.05 -3.49 -27.52
CA GLN A 44 4.99 -4.28 -26.72
C GLN A 44 4.42 -4.68 -25.36
N VAL A 45 3.26 -4.12 -24.98
CA VAL A 45 2.61 -4.40 -23.70
C VAL A 45 1.53 -5.45 -23.94
N PRO A 46 1.61 -6.62 -23.26
CA PRO A 46 0.59 -7.66 -23.40
C PRO A 46 -0.77 -7.18 -22.86
N PRO A 47 -1.86 -7.87 -23.20
CA PRO A 47 -3.17 -7.59 -22.61
C PRO A 47 -3.12 -7.49 -21.09
N PRO A 48 -4.01 -6.69 -20.46
CA PRO A 48 -4.10 -6.64 -19.01
C PRO A 48 -4.42 -8.03 -18.45
N PRO A 49 -3.82 -8.41 -17.31
CA PRO A 49 -4.09 -9.70 -16.69
C PRO A 49 -5.44 -9.69 -15.97
N ALA A 50 -5.88 -10.84 -15.49
CA ALA A 50 -6.87 -10.89 -14.44
C ALA A 50 -6.28 -10.28 -13.14
N PRO A 51 -7.10 -9.68 -12.25
CA PRO A 51 -6.61 -8.99 -11.05
C PRO A 51 -5.69 -9.85 -10.17
N GLN A 52 -5.97 -11.14 -10.04
CA GLN A 52 -5.14 -12.08 -9.26
C GLN A 52 -3.73 -12.29 -9.86
N ASP A 53 -3.54 -12.01 -11.15
CA ASP A 53 -2.27 -12.16 -11.86
C ASP A 53 -1.53 -10.81 -12.04
N ALA A 54 -2.03 -9.76 -11.39
CA ALA A 54 -1.47 -8.41 -11.51
C ALA A 54 0.00 -8.33 -11.08
N THR A 55 0.37 -9.02 -9.99
CA THR A 55 1.74 -8.96 -9.44
C THR A 55 2.79 -9.46 -10.44
N PRO A 56 2.71 -10.68 -11.00
CA PRO A 56 3.70 -11.14 -11.97
C PRO A 56 3.66 -10.32 -13.26
N TRP A 57 2.48 -9.90 -13.71
CA TRP A 57 2.34 -9.09 -14.91
C TRP A 57 3.03 -7.72 -14.75
N ALA A 58 2.72 -6.98 -13.69
CA ALA A 58 3.30 -5.68 -13.43
C ALA A 58 4.84 -5.75 -13.29
N ARG A 59 5.33 -6.77 -12.58
CA ARG A 59 6.77 -6.99 -12.42
C ARG A 59 7.46 -7.23 -13.78
N THR A 60 6.90 -8.08 -14.63
CA THR A 60 7.43 -8.38 -15.95
C THR A 60 7.47 -7.16 -16.86
N GLN A 61 6.49 -6.27 -16.75
CA GLN A 61 6.43 -5.04 -17.53
C GLN A 61 7.29 -3.91 -16.95
N GLY A 62 7.85 -4.05 -15.75
CA GLY A 62 8.47 -2.93 -15.03
C GLY A 62 7.48 -1.81 -14.73
N ALA A 63 6.24 -2.18 -14.47
CA ALA A 63 5.15 -1.25 -14.26
C ALA A 63 5.28 -0.48 -12.94
N VAL A 64 4.98 0.81 -12.98
CA VAL A 64 4.89 1.69 -11.81
C VAL A 64 3.41 2.06 -11.61
N HIS A 65 2.95 2.10 -10.38
CA HIS A 65 1.59 2.57 -10.08
C HIS A 65 1.41 4.01 -10.51
N GLY A 66 0.40 4.26 -11.33
CA GLY A 66 0.07 5.57 -11.90
C GLY A 66 -0.96 6.32 -11.05
N GLY A 67 -0.53 7.39 -10.40
CA GLY A 67 -1.39 8.29 -9.62
C GLY A 67 -1.89 7.72 -8.30
N GLN A 68 -2.06 6.40 -8.19
CA GLN A 68 -2.64 5.72 -7.04
C GLN A 68 -1.98 4.37 -6.79
N THR A 69 -1.76 4.06 -5.52
CA THR A 69 -1.45 2.69 -5.06
C THR A 69 -2.44 2.30 -3.98
N LEU A 70 -3.15 1.21 -4.18
CA LEU A 70 -3.97 0.57 -3.16
C LEU A 70 -3.15 -0.54 -2.49
N VAL A 71 -3.03 -0.44 -1.18
CA VAL A 71 -2.33 -1.44 -0.37
C VAL A 71 -3.29 -2.07 0.61
N ASP A 72 -3.40 -3.38 0.55
CA ASP A 72 -4.17 -4.19 1.49
C ASP A 72 -3.21 -4.85 2.48
N ILE A 73 -3.45 -4.61 3.79
CA ILE A 73 -2.61 -5.12 4.87
C ILE A 73 -3.49 -5.94 5.80
N SER A 74 -3.31 -7.24 5.78
CA SER A 74 -3.98 -8.15 6.71
C SER A 74 -3.11 -8.33 7.95
N VAL A 75 -3.58 -7.90 9.12
CA VAL A 75 -2.87 -7.94 10.40
C VAL A 75 -3.55 -8.91 11.35
N GLN A 76 -2.78 -9.79 11.94
CA GLN A 76 -3.25 -10.83 12.87
C GLN A 76 -2.35 -10.92 14.09
N GLY A 77 -2.92 -11.10 15.27
CA GLY A 77 -2.18 -11.45 16.47
C GLY A 77 -1.59 -12.86 16.37
N ARG A 78 -0.43 -13.10 16.98
CA ARG A 78 0.19 -14.43 17.03
C ARG A 78 -0.51 -15.35 18.03
N THR A 79 -1.20 -14.79 19.00
CA THR A 79 -1.90 -15.52 20.08
C THR A 79 -3.28 -14.91 20.31
N ASP A 80 -4.04 -15.47 21.23
CA ASP A 80 -5.33 -14.92 21.65
C ASP A 80 -5.20 -13.65 22.53
N ALA A 81 -3.98 -13.32 22.98
CA ALA A 81 -3.75 -12.05 23.67
C ALA A 81 -4.00 -10.86 22.72
N ALA A 82 -4.68 -9.87 23.24
CA ALA A 82 -5.00 -8.68 22.44
C ALA A 82 -3.73 -7.90 22.06
N VAL A 83 -3.64 -7.54 20.79
CA VAL A 83 -2.70 -6.54 20.29
C VAL A 83 -3.52 -5.34 19.84
N VAL A 84 -3.15 -4.17 20.33
CA VAL A 84 -3.80 -2.90 19.94
C VAL A 84 -2.95 -2.26 18.85
N LEU A 85 -3.54 -1.99 17.72
CA LEU A 85 -2.95 -1.22 16.61
C LEU A 85 -3.22 0.25 16.91
N GLU A 86 -2.18 0.96 17.34
CA GLU A 86 -2.32 2.31 17.90
C GLU A 86 -2.37 3.40 16.83
N ALA A 87 -1.50 3.29 15.83
CA ALA A 87 -1.39 4.27 14.76
C ALA A 87 -0.80 3.66 13.49
N LEU A 88 -1.20 4.21 12.35
CA LEU A 88 -0.59 3.94 11.05
C LEU A 88 0.02 5.23 10.53
N ARG A 89 1.33 5.24 10.29
CA ARG A 89 2.06 6.41 9.81
C ARG A 89 2.65 6.17 8.44
N VAL A 90 2.72 7.23 7.64
CA VAL A 90 3.32 7.21 6.30
C VAL A 90 4.72 7.79 6.37
N ARG A 91 5.68 7.15 5.72
CA ARG A 91 7.04 7.63 5.56
C ARG A 91 7.40 7.71 4.09
N VAL A 92 7.65 8.92 3.61
CA VAL A 92 8.17 9.13 2.26
C VAL A 92 9.68 9.18 2.34
N VAL A 93 10.35 8.28 1.61
CA VAL A 93 11.81 8.14 1.63
C VAL A 93 12.47 8.66 0.35
N GLY A 94 11.68 8.98 -0.66
CA GLY A 94 12.17 9.58 -1.88
C GLY A 94 11.07 10.29 -2.64
N ARG A 95 11.40 11.44 -3.20
CA ARG A 95 10.58 12.19 -4.15
C ARG A 95 11.43 12.58 -5.34
N ALA A 96 10.94 12.27 -6.52
CA ALA A 96 11.54 12.65 -7.79
C ALA A 96 10.46 13.22 -8.71
N THR A 97 10.86 13.76 -9.84
CA THR A 97 9.93 14.10 -10.92
C THR A 97 9.19 12.85 -11.37
N PRO A 98 7.88 12.92 -11.67
CA PRO A 98 7.11 11.79 -12.17
C PRO A 98 7.82 11.06 -13.32
N VAL A 99 7.71 9.73 -13.33
CA VAL A 99 8.37 8.90 -14.33
C VAL A 99 7.80 9.18 -15.72
N LYS A 100 8.63 9.00 -16.73
CA LYS A 100 8.19 9.02 -18.13
C LYS A 100 7.61 7.66 -18.51
N GLY A 101 6.75 7.65 -19.50
CA GLY A 101 6.15 6.43 -20.00
C GLY A 101 4.75 6.66 -20.52
N THR A 102 4.00 5.59 -20.60
CA THR A 102 2.62 5.56 -21.06
C THR A 102 1.76 4.95 -19.96
N VAL A 103 0.60 5.55 -19.72
CA VAL A 103 -0.40 5.02 -18.78
C VAL A 103 -1.23 3.96 -19.47
N TYR A 104 -1.29 2.79 -18.87
CA TYR A 104 -2.12 1.66 -19.31
C TYR A 104 -3.20 1.41 -18.26
N PHE A 105 -4.44 1.76 -18.62
CA PHE A 105 -5.60 1.55 -17.78
C PHE A 105 -6.12 0.12 -17.96
N THR A 106 -6.16 -0.63 -16.87
CA THR A 106 -6.50 -2.06 -16.90
C THR A 106 -7.99 -2.35 -16.78
N GLY A 107 -8.77 -1.34 -16.38
CA GLY A 107 -10.16 -1.50 -16.04
C GLY A 107 -11.14 -1.11 -17.14
N GLN A 108 -12.42 -1.36 -16.87
CA GLN A 108 -13.53 -0.97 -17.71
C GLN A 108 -14.55 -0.09 -16.97
N GLY A 109 -14.12 0.54 -15.87
CA GLY A 109 -14.93 1.41 -15.03
C GLY A 109 -15.82 0.63 -14.06
N CYS A 110 -15.38 0.53 -12.83
CA CYS A 110 -16.16 0.00 -11.72
C CYS A 110 -16.14 1.01 -10.57
N GLY A 111 -17.23 1.03 -9.79
CA GLY A 111 -17.32 1.85 -8.59
C GLY A 111 -16.39 1.30 -7.49
N ALA A 112 -15.76 2.18 -6.72
CA ALA A 112 -14.90 1.78 -5.61
C ALA A 112 -15.68 1.82 -4.29
N ASP A 113 -15.84 0.66 -3.67
CA ASP A 113 -16.25 0.55 -2.28
C ASP A 113 -15.01 0.57 -1.38
N LEU A 114 -14.94 1.53 -0.46
CA LEU A 114 -13.90 1.59 0.55
C LEU A 114 -14.38 0.88 1.83
N ASP A 115 -13.51 0.03 2.38
CA ASP A 115 -13.73 -0.58 3.70
C ASP A 115 -13.75 0.51 4.79
N PRO A 116 -14.56 0.39 5.87
CA PRO A 116 -14.53 1.31 7.00
C PRO A 116 -13.16 1.48 7.68
N ARG A 117 -12.22 0.56 7.45
CA ARG A 117 -10.84 0.63 7.92
C ARG A 117 -9.88 1.13 6.84
N SER A 118 -10.39 1.92 5.92
CA SER A 118 -9.59 2.52 4.86
C SER A 118 -8.93 3.81 5.30
N PHE A 119 -7.77 4.07 4.71
CA PHE A 119 -6.95 5.25 4.96
C PHE A 119 -6.62 5.92 3.63
N ALA A 120 -6.89 7.22 3.53
CA ALA A 120 -6.46 8.04 2.40
C ALA A 120 -5.13 8.73 2.74
N VAL A 121 -4.21 8.72 1.79
CA VAL A 121 -2.88 9.34 1.90
C VAL A 121 -2.65 10.22 0.70
N ASN A 122 -2.33 11.50 0.93
CA ASN A 122 -1.84 12.42 -0.09
C ASN A 122 -0.31 12.49 -0.01
N LEU A 123 0.38 11.83 -0.94
CA LEU A 123 1.84 11.75 -0.97
C LEU A 123 2.50 13.07 -1.40
N ASP A 124 1.76 14.02 -1.96
CA ASP A 124 2.28 15.34 -2.34
C ASP A 124 2.48 16.26 -1.15
N MET A 125 1.90 15.93 0.01
CA MET A 125 2.13 16.67 1.25
C MET A 125 3.55 16.45 1.76
N ASP A 126 4.16 17.48 2.36
CA ASP A 126 5.51 17.39 2.96
C ASP A 126 5.58 16.30 4.04
N GLN A 127 4.54 16.22 4.86
CA GLN A 127 4.38 15.19 5.89
C GLN A 127 3.02 14.50 5.71
N PRO A 128 2.93 13.48 4.84
CA PRO A 128 1.68 12.79 4.60
C PRO A 128 1.21 12.07 5.86
N ILE A 129 -0.09 12.07 6.07
CA ILE A 129 -0.75 11.31 7.14
C ILE A 129 -1.78 10.35 6.55
N ALA A 130 -1.90 9.17 7.16
CA ALA A 130 -2.95 8.22 6.84
C ALA A 130 -4.24 8.67 7.55
N ARG A 131 -5.22 9.17 6.81
CA ARG A 131 -6.51 9.63 7.33
C ARG A 131 -7.55 8.55 7.14
N THR A 132 -8.24 8.19 8.22
CA THR A 132 -9.39 7.28 8.11
C THR A 132 -10.48 7.90 7.26
N VAL A 133 -11.08 7.11 6.37
CA VAL A 133 -12.13 7.53 5.45
C VAL A 133 -13.38 6.69 5.63
N GLN A 134 -14.52 7.25 5.23
CA GLN A 134 -15.80 6.54 5.24
C GLN A 134 -15.79 5.47 4.14
N GLY A 135 -16.34 4.30 4.45
CA GLY A 135 -16.60 3.26 3.47
C GLY A 135 -17.99 3.40 2.83
N GLY A 136 -18.22 2.68 1.72
CA GLY A 136 -19.48 2.59 1.00
C GLY A 136 -19.79 3.75 0.07
N GLU A 137 -20.80 3.55 -0.76
CA GLU A 137 -21.28 4.52 -1.76
C GLU A 137 -22.67 5.09 -1.42
N GLY A 138 -22.92 6.33 -1.82
CA GLY A 138 -24.24 6.96 -1.75
C GLY A 138 -24.81 7.05 -0.32
N SER A 139 -26.08 6.63 -0.16
CA SER A 139 -26.79 6.64 1.12
C SER A 139 -26.38 5.51 2.09
N ALA A 140 -25.65 4.51 1.60
CA ALA A 140 -25.16 3.37 2.37
C ALA A 140 -23.75 3.59 2.97
N ARG A 141 -23.36 4.85 3.19
CA ARG A 141 -22.05 5.19 3.75
C ARG A 141 -21.87 4.63 5.16
N THR A 142 -20.79 3.89 5.34
CA THR A 142 -20.37 3.41 6.66
C THR A 142 -19.43 4.44 7.28
N PRO A 143 -19.64 4.88 8.53
CA PRO A 143 -18.75 5.81 9.20
C PRO A 143 -17.32 5.30 9.27
N ALA A 144 -16.33 6.20 9.14
CA ALA A 144 -14.93 5.86 9.31
C ALA A 144 -14.68 5.30 10.73
N VAL A 145 -14.05 4.14 10.79
CA VAL A 145 -13.61 3.55 12.06
C VAL A 145 -12.19 4.00 12.33
N ARG A 146 -12.01 4.79 13.37
CA ARG A 146 -10.70 5.33 13.74
C ARG A 146 -9.90 4.32 14.57
N MET A 147 -8.57 4.39 14.44
CA MET A 147 -7.69 3.69 15.38
C MET A 147 -7.88 4.25 16.80
N PRO A 148 -7.63 3.45 17.84
CA PRO A 148 -6.96 2.14 17.79
C PRO A 148 -7.88 0.98 17.38
N TYR A 149 -7.29 -0.07 16.77
CA TYR A 149 -7.97 -1.34 16.48
C TYR A 149 -7.39 -2.45 17.35
N ARG A 150 -8.19 -3.46 17.61
CA ARG A 150 -7.76 -4.66 18.33
C ARG A 150 -7.68 -5.85 17.39
N VAL A 151 -6.57 -6.61 17.47
CA VAL A 151 -6.40 -7.88 16.77
C VAL A 151 -6.00 -8.99 17.73
N THR A 152 -6.35 -10.21 17.39
CA THR A 152 -5.93 -11.44 18.06
C THR A 152 -5.66 -12.51 16.99
N ALA A 153 -5.22 -13.70 17.38
CA ALA A 153 -5.09 -14.82 16.45
C ALA A 153 -6.41 -15.22 15.78
N LYS A 154 -7.56 -14.96 16.44
CA LYS A 154 -8.90 -15.30 15.94
C LYS A 154 -9.65 -14.12 15.33
N ASP A 155 -9.17 -12.89 15.51
CA ASP A 155 -9.82 -11.67 15.02
C ASP A 155 -8.79 -10.80 14.28
N PRO A 156 -8.45 -11.15 13.03
CA PRO A 156 -7.59 -10.32 12.19
C PRO A 156 -8.31 -9.06 11.73
N LYS A 157 -7.54 -8.05 11.32
CA LYS A 157 -8.07 -6.84 10.67
C LYS A 157 -7.36 -6.62 9.35
N VAL A 158 -8.12 -6.15 8.39
CA VAL A 158 -7.62 -5.69 7.11
C VAL A 158 -7.59 -4.17 7.12
N LEU A 159 -6.43 -3.60 6.81
CA LEU A 159 -6.22 -2.17 6.66
C LEU A 159 -6.01 -1.88 5.18
N MET A 160 -6.87 -1.04 4.61
CA MET A 160 -6.77 -0.60 3.23
C MET A 160 -6.15 0.78 3.18
N VAL A 161 -5.09 0.97 2.40
CA VAL A 161 -4.44 2.27 2.20
C VAL A 161 -4.59 2.69 0.75
N ASP A 162 -5.21 3.84 0.52
CA ASP A 162 -5.31 4.51 -0.78
C ASP A 162 -4.33 5.68 -0.80
N ALA A 163 -3.17 5.47 -1.37
CA ALA A 163 -2.12 6.48 -1.49
C ALA A 163 -2.10 7.08 -2.88
N ARG A 164 -2.14 8.41 -2.96
CA ARG A 164 -2.23 9.16 -4.21
C ARG A 164 -1.17 10.22 -4.32
N THR A 165 -0.72 10.46 -5.57
CA THR A 165 0.14 11.57 -5.96
C THR A 165 -0.22 12.12 -7.32
N VAL A 166 0.00 13.41 -7.51
CA VAL A 166 -0.06 14.09 -8.80
C VAL A 166 1.33 14.54 -9.23
N ASP A 167 2.16 14.97 -8.27
CA ASP A 167 3.34 15.80 -8.52
C ASP A 167 4.67 15.06 -8.39
N CYS A 168 4.69 13.83 -7.84
CA CYS A 168 5.95 13.14 -7.61
C CYS A 168 5.98 11.70 -8.16
N ASP A 169 7.19 11.19 -8.36
CA ASP A 169 7.53 9.78 -8.25
C ASP A 169 7.95 9.54 -6.80
N CYS A 170 7.06 9.00 -6.02
CA CYS A 170 7.20 8.88 -4.57
C CYS A 170 7.52 7.44 -4.17
N LEU A 171 8.60 7.28 -3.39
CA LEU A 171 8.94 6.05 -2.67
C LEU A 171 8.50 6.21 -1.22
N TRP A 172 7.74 5.27 -0.70
CA TRP A 172 7.15 5.38 0.63
C TRP A 172 6.92 4.02 1.28
N TYR A 173 6.75 4.02 2.60
CA TYR A 173 6.36 2.86 3.40
C TYR A 173 5.46 3.28 4.56
N LEU A 174 4.96 2.32 5.30
CA LEU A 174 4.12 2.54 6.46
C LEU A 174 4.80 2.07 7.74
N GLU A 175 4.51 2.73 8.84
CA GLU A 175 4.85 2.31 10.18
C GLU A 175 3.56 2.03 10.95
N LEU A 176 3.43 0.81 11.45
CA LEU A 176 2.32 0.38 12.28
C LEU A 176 2.77 0.30 13.74
N ASP A 177 2.24 1.19 14.56
CA ASP A 177 2.49 1.17 16.00
C ASP A 177 1.53 0.22 16.69
N TRP A 178 2.04 -0.52 17.64
CA TRP A 178 1.25 -1.48 18.40
C TRP A 178 1.60 -1.47 19.90
N SER A 179 0.64 -1.92 20.71
CA SER A 179 0.84 -2.24 22.12
C SER A 179 0.22 -3.59 22.46
N SER A 180 0.83 -4.34 23.35
CA SER A 180 0.33 -5.62 23.86
C SER A 180 1.03 -6.01 25.15
N GLN A 181 0.28 -6.35 26.19
CA GLN A 181 0.80 -6.89 27.44
C GLN A 181 1.98 -6.08 28.03
N GLY A 182 1.82 -4.74 28.07
CA GLY A 182 2.83 -3.82 28.60
C GLY A 182 4.03 -3.57 27.67
N ARG A 183 4.03 -4.14 26.47
CA ARG A 183 5.05 -3.90 25.43
C ARG A 183 4.48 -3.00 24.35
N THR A 184 5.33 -2.21 23.74
CA THR A 184 5.03 -1.40 22.56
C THR A 184 6.06 -1.66 21.47
N GLY A 185 5.69 -1.40 20.23
CA GLY A 185 6.60 -1.50 19.10
C GLY A 185 6.06 -0.84 17.85
N THR A 186 6.89 -0.79 16.83
CA THR A 186 6.58 -0.26 15.52
C THR A 186 7.08 -1.22 14.47
N GLU A 187 6.19 -1.61 13.55
CA GLU A 187 6.54 -2.48 12.44
C GLU A 187 6.57 -1.66 11.14
N ARG A 188 7.63 -1.87 10.37
CA ARG A 188 7.72 -1.33 9.01
C ARG A 188 6.93 -2.23 8.07
N ILE A 189 6.01 -1.62 7.33
CA ILE A 189 5.18 -2.27 6.32
C ILE A 189 5.54 -1.69 4.96
N ASP A 190 6.08 -2.52 4.10
CA ASP A 190 6.55 -2.14 2.77
C ASP A 190 6.25 -3.25 1.75
N ASP A 191 6.73 -3.11 0.52
CA ASP A 191 6.54 -4.07 -0.55
C ASP A 191 7.63 -5.15 -0.51
N HIS A 192 7.54 -6.05 0.48
CA HIS A 192 8.45 -7.19 0.64
C HIS A 192 9.93 -6.78 0.71
N GLY A 193 10.23 -5.76 1.52
CA GLY A 193 11.58 -5.24 1.74
C GLY A 193 11.96 -4.05 0.86
N LEU A 194 11.07 -3.63 -0.04
CA LEU A 194 11.22 -2.44 -0.89
C LEU A 194 10.16 -1.39 -0.53
N PRO A 195 10.42 -0.10 -0.71
CA PRO A 195 9.37 0.91 -0.61
C PRO A 195 8.25 0.66 -1.63
N PHE A 196 7.02 1.02 -1.29
CA PHE A 196 5.98 1.22 -2.29
C PHE A 196 6.38 2.37 -3.21
N ARG A 197 5.91 2.33 -4.45
CA ARG A 197 6.18 3.38 -5.44
C ARG A 197 4.91 3.81 -6.14
N THR A 198 4.67 5.11 -6.13
CA THR A 198 3.52 5.74 -6.79
C THR A 198 4.01 6.95 -7.56
N SER A 199 3.68 7.07 -8.83
CA SER A 199 4.11 8.20 -9.66
C SER A 199 2.93 8.90 -10.30
N GLY A 200 2.98 10.23 -10.36
CA GLY A 200 1.98 11.03 -11.05
C GLY A 200 1.93 10.72 -12.55
N THR A 201 0.74 10.91 -13.14
CA THR A 201 0.47 10.57 -14.55
C THR A 201 0.22 11.78 -15.43
N LYS A 202 0.32 12.99 -14.88
CA LYS A 202 -0.02 14.23 -15.58
C LYS A 202 0.79 14.40 -16.88
N GLY A 203 0.08 14.59 -17.99
CA GLY A 203 0.70 14.82 -19.29
C GLY A 203 1.22 13.56 -20.00
N LEU A 204 1.06 12.38 -19.41
CA LEU A 204 1.42 11.13 -20.07
C LEU A 204 0.31 10.68 -21.04
N PRO A 205 0.66 10.06 -22.18
CA PRO A 205 -0.33 9.42 -23.02
C PRO A 205 -1.00 8.28 -22.27
N GLN A 206 -2.30 8.11 -22.48
CA GLN A 206 -3.12 7.10 -21.79
C GLN A 206 -3.75 6.15 -22.81
N TYR A 207 -3.76 4.88 -22.46
CA TYR A 207 -4.34 3.80 -23.26
C TYR A 207 -5.24 2.92 -22.39
N TRP A 208 -6.30 2.42 -22.97
CA TRP A 208 -7.17 1.40 -22.40
C TRP A 208 -7.22 0.18 -23.32
N TYR A 209 -7.54 -0.97 -22.78
CA TYR A 209 -7.58 -2.19 -23.58
C TYR A 209 -8.98 -2.38 -24.18
N ALA A 210 -9.07 -2.21 -25.51
CA ALA A 210 -10.26 -2.51 -26.29
C ALA A 210 -10.20 -3.94 -26.87
N HIS A 211 -11.20 -4.33 -27.65
CA HIS A 211 -11.35 -5.68 -28.19
C HIS A 211 -10.08 -6.26 -28.84
N ASP A 212 -9.28 -5.43 -29.47
CA ASP A 212 -8.15 -5.85 -30.32
C ASP A 212 -6.78 -5.36 -29.83
N GLY A 213 -6.72 -4.65 -28.71
CA GLY A 213 -5.45 -4.12 -28.21
C GLY A 213 -5.57 -2.79 -27.48
N TRP A 214 -4.43 -2.26 -27.12
CA TRP A 214 -4.34 -0.98 -26.44
C TRP A 214 -4.72 0.16 -27.38
N THR A 215 -5.74 0.90 -26.98
CA THR A 215 -6.33 2.00 -27.75
C THR A 215 -6.14 3.32 -27.00
N PRO A 216 -5.75 4.42 -27.67
CA PRO A 216 -5.63 5.71 -27.02
C PRO A 216 -6.92 6.11 -26.32
N LEU A 217 -6.78 6.55 -25.07
CA LEU A 217 -7.88 7.20 -24.37
C LEU A 217 -7.94 8.66 -24.83
N ALA A 218 -9.07 9.09 -25.36
CA ALA A 218 -9.24 10.49 -25.78
C ALA A 218 -9.15 11.39 -24.54
N SER A 219 -8.28 12.40 -24.62
CA SER A 219 -8.14 13.48 -23.63
C SER A 219 -9.33 14.45 -23.68
#